data_5b944fbc06f41af0b446f14f30b85468
#
_entry.id   5b944fbc06f41af0b446f14f30b85468
#
_cell.length_a   1.000
_cell.length_b   1.000
_cell.length_c   1.000
_cell.angle_alpha   90.00
_cell.angle_beta   90.00
_cell.angle_gamma   90.00
#
_symmetry.space_group_name_H-M   'P 1'
#
loop_
_entity.id
_entity.type
_entity.pdbx_description
1 polymer ?
#
loop_
_entity_poly.entity_id
_entity_poly.type
_entity_poly.pdbx_seq_one_letter_code
_entity_poly.pdbx_strand_id
1 'polypeptide(L)'
;MDFKHLNIHNFPNLKAKTTEKGRRYQVEGNSYPSVTTVIGEKKKKSIMEWRRKVGEQEANAISKRATTRGNKCHKLAEDYLSNKPLDRYRDDVLSLGLFHQIRPYIDKINNIHALEESLYSHTLKPVSYTHLTLPTNREV
;
A
#
# COMPACT_ATOMS: atom_id res chain seq x y z
N MET A 1 4.54 0.07 -23.23
CA MET A 1 5.56 -0.81 -22.60
C MET A 1 4.83 -1.71 -21.63
N ASP A 2 4.96 -3.00 -21.78
CA ASP A 2 4.26 -3.96 -20.92
C ASP A 2 5.22 -4.52 -19.88
N PHE A 3 4.76 -4.58 -18.64
CA PHE A 3 5.51 -5.19 -17.55
C PHE A 3 5.38 -6.72 -17.62
N LYS A 4 6.49 -7.42 -17.40
CA LYS A 4 6.51 -8.87 -17.32
C LYS A 4 6.15 -9.32 -15.92
N HIS A 5 5.14 -10.19 -15.80
CA HIS A 5 4.72 -10.82 -14.54
C HIS A 5 5.23 -12.25 -14.48
N LEU A 6 5.76 -12.64 -13.33
CA LEU A 6 6.28 -13.98 -13.06
C LEU A 6 5.47 -14.62 -11.94
N ASN A 7 4.52 -15.46 -12.29
CA ASN A 7 3.64 -16.15 -11.33
C ASN A 7 4.34 -17.40 -10.75
N ILE A 8 5.39 -17.18 -9.99
CA ILE A 8 6.21 -18.27 -9.40
C ILE A 8 5.87 -18.54 -7.93
N HIS A 9 5.00 -17.76 -7.33
CA HIS A 9 4.60 -17.88 -5.93
C HIS A 9 3.09 -17.93 -5.78
N ASN A 10 2.61 -18.76 -4.86
CA ASN A 10 1.24 -18.75 -4.37
C ASN A 10 1.20 -17.93 -3.09
N PHE A 11 0.54 -16.78 -3.14
CA PHE A 11 0.35 -15.93 -1.97
C PHE A 11 -0.98 -16.24 -1.28
N PRO A 12 -1.01 -16.27 0.07
CA PRO A 12 -2.25 -16.55 0.79
C PRO A 12 -3.21 -15.37 0.70
N ASN A 13 -4.49 -15.66 0.55
CA ASN A 13 -5.53 -14.66 0.66
C ASN A 13 -5.89 -14.46 2.13
N LEU A 14 -5.28 -13.48 2.77
CA LEU A 14 -5.46 -13.20 4.19
C LEU A 14 -6.59 -12.20 4.41
N LYS A 15 -7.54 -12.56 5.28
CA LYS A 15 -8.63 -11.67 5.67
C LYS A 15 -8.24 -10.81 6.86
N ALA A 16 -8.41 -9.50 6.71
CA ALA A 16 -8.21 -8.55 7.80
C ALA A 16 -9.45 -8.44 8.68
N LYS A 17 -9.24 -8.36 9.99
CA LYS A 17 -10.26 -7.97 10.97
C LYS A 17 -9.77 -6.70 11.68
N THR A 18 -10.56 -5.65 11.62
CA THR A 18 -10.27 -4.42 12.38
C THR A 18 -10.79 -4.57 13.81
N THR A 19 -9.91 -4.34 14.77
CA THR A 19 -10.20 -4.37 16.21
C THR A 19 -9.87 -3.00 16.81
N GLU A 20 -10.22 -2.78 18.06
CA GLU A 20 -9.85 -1.56 18.82
C GLU A 20 -8.32 -1.36 18.89
N LYS A 21 -7.56 -2.47 18.84
CA LYS A 21 -6.10 -2.47 18.84
C LYS A 21 -5.49 -2.40 17.43
N GLY A 22 -6.29 -2.07 16.40
CA GLY A 22 -5.84 -1.96 15.00
C GLY A 22 -6.22 -3.17 14.14
N ARG A 23 -5.68 -3.18 12.94
CA ARG A 23 -5.95 -4.23 11.95
C ARG A 23 -5.13 -5.48 12.26
N ARG A 24 -5.82 -6.62 12.31
CA ARG A 24 -5.21 -7.94 12.56
C ARG A 24 -5.59 -8.93 11.46
N TYR A 25 -4.74 -9.90 11.25
CA TYR A 25 -4.91 -10.97 10.27
C TYR A 25 -4.82 -12.32 10.92
N GLN A 26 -5.67 -13.24 10.48
CA GLN A 26 -5.61 -14.65 10.89
C GLN A 26 -4.72 -15.41 9.90
N VAL A 27 -3.67 -16.03 10.42
CA VAL A 27 -2.72 -16.85 9.67
C VAL A 27 -2.48 -18.14 10.40
N GLU A 28 -2.94 -19.26 9.85
CA GLU A 28 -2.74 -20.60 10.42
C GLU A 28 -3.11 -20.70 11.92
N GLY A 29 -4.27 -20.13 12.28
CA GLY A 29 -4.75 -20.11 13.67
C GLY A 29 -4.15 -19.03 14.57
N ASN A 30 -3.16 -18.27 14.09
CA ASN A 30 -2.53 -17.18 14.83
C ASN A 30 -3.09 -15.82 14.38
N SER A 31 -3.18 -14.88 15.32
CA SER A 31 -3.62 -13.51 15.04
C SER A 31 -2.42 -12.56 15.04
N TYR A 32 -2.09 -12.00 13.88
CA TYR A 32 -0.97 -11.08 13.71
C TYR A 32 -1.44 -9.65 13.45
N PRO A 33 -0.77 -8.64 14.00
CA PRO A 33 -1.03 -7.24 13.66
C PRO A 33 -0.54 -6.94 12.23
N SER A 34 -1.11 -5.92 11.58
CA SER A 34 -0.53 -5.40 10.34
C SER A 34 0.78 -4.65 10.62
N VAL A 35 1.69 -4.65 9.65
CA VAL A 35 2.94 -3.87 9.73
C VAL A 35 2.64 -2.39 9.96
N THR A 36 1.64 -1.84 9.28
CA THR A 36 1.23 -0.45 9.46
C THR A 36 0.71 -0.17 10.87
N THR A 37 0.04 -1.13 11.53
CA THR A 37 -0.37 -1.01 12.94
C THR A 37 0.85 -0.93 13.86
N VAL A 38 1.84 -1.80 13.65
CA VAL A 38 3.08 -1.82 14.47
C VAL A 38 3.90 -0.54 14.29
N ILE A 39 4.11 -0.11 13.02
CA ILE A 39 4.86 1.13 12.73
C ILE A 39 4.09 2.36 13.20
N GLY A 40 2.77 2.35 13.04
CA GLY A 40 1.90 3.46 13.44
C GLY A 40 1.94 3.79 14.92
N GLU A 41 2.21 2.80 15.77
CA GLU A 41 2.31 3.01 17.21
C GLU A 41 3.39 4.04 17.59
N LYS A 42 4.54 4.02 16.89
CA LYS A 42 5.62 5.00 17.10
C LYS A 42 5.21 6.44 16.75
N LYS A 43 4.28 6.62 15.80
CA LYS A 43 3.83 7.94 15.34
C LYS A 43 2.57 8.43 16.04
N LYS A 44 1.94 7.59 16.85
CA LYS A 44 0.64 7.87 17.47
C LYS A 44 0.65 9.17 18.29
N LYS A 45 1.68 9.37 19.11
CA LYS A 45 1.82 10.59 19.93
C LYS A 45 1.89 11.86 19.07
N SER A 46 2.75 11.88 18.06
CA SER A 46 2.90 13.02 17.14
C SER A 46 1.62 13.32 16.36
N ILE A 47 0.90 12.28 15.94
CA ILE A 47 -0.37 12.43 15.24
C ILE A 47 -1.43 13.02 16.18
N MET A 48 -1.50 12.56 17.43
CA MET A 48 -2.44 13.10 18.43
C MET A 48 -2.14 14.56 18.76
N GLU A 49 -0.86 14.93 18.89
CA GLU A 49 -0.45 16.33 19.10
C GLU A 49 -0.81 17.22 17.91
N TRP A 50 -0.58 16.74 16.69
CA TRP A 50 -0.99 17.44 15.48
C TRP A 50 -2.51 17.63 15.42
N ARG A 51 -3.30 16.58 15.67
CA ARG A 51 -4.77 16.66 15.70
C ARG A 51 -5.26 17.68 16.71
N ARG A 52 -4.64 17.73 17.89
CA ARG A 52 -4.98 18.73 18.93
C ARG A 52 -4.71 20.16 18.48
N LYS A 53 -3.60 20.39 17.74
CA LYS A 53 -3.24 21.73 17.22
C LYS A 53 -4.16 22.19 16.10
N VAL A 54 -4.51 21.30 15.19
CA VAL A 54 -5.30 21.62 13.99
C VAL A 54 -6.80 21.65 14.29
N GLY A 55 -7.26 20.89 15.26
CA GLY A 55 -8.65 20.63 15.56
C GLY A 55 -9.19 19.39 14.87
N GLU A 56 -10.13 18.71 15.54
CA GLU A 56 -10.60 17.38 15.14
C GLU A 56 -11.28 17.36 13.76
N GLN A 57 -12.13 18.36 13.48
CA GLN A 57 -12.84 18.46 12.21
C GLN A 57 -11.88 18.68 11.03
N GLU A 58 -10.95 19.63 11.17
CA GLU A 58 -9.96 19.92 10.12
C GLU A 58 -8.99 18.76 9.94
N ALA A 59 -8.53 18.13 11.01
CA ALA A 59 -7.69 16.96 10.95
C ALA A 59 -8.38 15.80 10.22
N ASN A 60 -9.66 15.57 10.46
CA ASN A 60 -10.45 14.56 9.75
C ASN A 60 -10.60 14.91 8.26
N ALA A 61 -10.85 16.15 7.92
CA ALA A 61 -10.96 16.62 6.53
C ALA A 61 -9.63 16.43 5.77
N ILE A 62 -8.52 16.82 6.38
CA ILE A 62 -7.17 16.66 5.82
C ILE A 62 -6.86 15.16 5.61
N SER A 63 -7.11 14.34 6.64
CA SER A 63 -6.86 12.89 6.58
C SER A 63 -7.70 12.22 5.50
N LYS A 64 -8.98 12.56 5.37
CA LYS A 64 -9.88 12.03 4.34
C LYS A 64 -9.39 12.39 2.93
N ARG A 65 -9.04 13.67 2.70
CA ARG A 65 -8.48 14.11 1.41
C ARG A 65 -7.19 13.38 1.05
N ALA A 66 -6.27 13.26 2.00
CA ALA A 66 -5.00 12.56 1.81
C ALA A 66 -5.20 11.07 1.51
N THR A 67 -6.07 10.39 2.26
CA THR A 67 -6.38 8.97 2.05
C THR A 67 -7.04 8.73 0.70
N THR A 68 -8.02 9.54 0.31
CA THR A 68 -8.70 9.42 -0.98
C THR A 68 -7.71 9.59 -2.14
N ARG A 69 -6.86 10.61 -2.07
CA ARG A 69 -5.82 10.87 -3.07
C ARG A 69 -4.80 9.73 -3.13
N GLY A 70 -4.34 9.27 -1.96
CA GLY A 70 -3.40 8.16 -1.86
C GLY A 70 -3.95 6.89 -2.50
N ASN A 71 -5.19 6.51 -2.16
CA ASN A 71 -5.84 5.32 -2.71
C ASN A 71 -5.99 5.38 -4.24
N LYS A 72 -6.34 6.55 -4.78
CA LYS A 72 -6.43 6.75 -6.24
C LYS A 72 -5.07 6.59 -6.91
N CYS A 73 -4.02 7.20 -6.37
CA CYS A 73 -2.66 7.06 -6.91
C CYS A 73 -2.16 5.62 -6.83
N HIS A 74 -2.42 4.93 -5.73
CA HIS A 74 -2.10 3.50 -5.57
C HIS A 74 -2.80 2.65 -6.63
N LYS A 75 -4.11 2.85 -6.80
CA LYS A 75 -4.89 2.08 -7.79
C LYS A 75 -4.42 2.35 -9.21
N LEU A 76 -4.05 3.59 -9.52
CA LEU A 76 -3.51 3.94 -10.84
C LEU A 76 -2.16 3.25 -11.07
N ALA A 77 -1.27 3.26 -10.09
CA ALA A 77 0.02 2.56 -10.17
C ALA A 77 -0.15 1.04 -10.29
N GLU A 78 -1.06 0.44 -9.53
CA GLU A 78 -1.41 -0.99 -9.63
C GLU A 78 -1.92 -1.35 -11.03
N ASP A 79 -2.83 -0.56 -11.59
CA ASP A 79 -3.37 -0.81 -12.93
C ASP A 79 -2.30 -0.65 -14.01
N TYR A 80 -1.44 0.35 -13.87
CA TYR A 80 -0.30 0.54 -14.76
C TYR A 80 0.65 -0.65 -14.76
N LEU A 81 1.05 -1.10 -13.56
CA LEU A 81 1.92 -2.27 -13.39
C LEU A 81 1.24 -3.58 -13.82
N SER A 82 -0.08 -3.64 -13.80
CA SER A 82 -0.89 -4.76 -14.30
C SER A 82 -1.13 -4.72 -15.80
N ASN A 83 -0.52 -3.77 -16.53
CA ASN A 83 -0.72 -3.55 -17.97
C ASN A 83 -2.19 -3.24 -18.35
N LYS A 84 -2.95 -2.66 -17.44
CA LYS A 84 -4.33 -2.25 -17.69
C LYS A 84 -4.39 -0.86 -18.35
N PRO A 85 -5.38 -0.60 -19.22
CA PRO A 85 -5.56 0.73 -19.79
C PRO A 85 -5.90 1.75 -18.70
N LEU A 86 -5.36 2.96 -18.84
CA LEU A 86 -5.51 4.05 -17.87
C LEU A 86 -6.58 5.08 -18.25
N ASP A 87 -7.39 4.80 -19.26
CA ASP A 87 -8.40 5.73 -19.80
C ASP A 87 -9.41 6.20 -18.74
N ARG A 88 -9.72 5.34 -17.76
CA ARG A 88 -10.63 5.66 -16.67
C ARG A 88 -10.11 6.76 -15.72
N TYR A 89 -8.82 7.10 -15.80
CA TYR A 89 -8.20 8.16 -14.99
C TYR A 89 -8.09 9.49 -15.73
N ARG A 90 -8.55 9.56 -16.98
CA ARG A 90 -8.36 10.73 -17.87
C ARG A 90 -8.81 12.03 -17.21
N ASP A 91 -9.90 12.02 -16.46
CA ASP A 91 -10.46 13.21 -15.82
C ASP A 91 -9.86 13.49 -14.42
N ASP A 92 -9.06 12.58 -13.88
CA ASP A 92 -8.40 12.75 -12.58
C ASP A 92 -6.99 13.34 -12.74
N VAL A 93 -6.95 14.63 -13.13
CA VAL A 93 -5.71 15.36 -13.42
C VAL A 93 -4.73 15.34 -12.25
N LEU A 94 -5.23 15.42 -11.01
CA LEU A 94 -4.38 15.42 -9.82
C LEU A 94 -3.68 14.07 -9.63
N SER A 95 -4.42 12.99 -9.70
CA SER A 95 -3.85 11.63 -9.55
C SER A 95 -2.89 11.30 -10.70
N LEU A 96 -3.23 11.68 -11.94
CA LEU A 96 -2.34 11.54 -13.08
C LEU A 96 -1.05 12.36 -12.92
N GLY A 97 -1.15 13.61 -12.46
CA GLY A 97 0.01 14.46 -12.23
C GLY A 97 0.97 13.88 -11.19
N LEU A 98 0.43 13.35 -10.08
CA LEU A 98 1.23 12.67 -9.06
C LEU A 98 1.84 11.36 -9.60
N PHE A 99 1.07 10.60 -10.36
CA PHE A 99 1.56 9.38 -10.99
C PHE A 99 2.70 9.65 -11.97
N HIS A 100 2.60 10.69 -12.79
CA HIS A 100 3.67 11.05 -13.72
C HIS A 100 5.00 11.38 -13.03
N GLN A 101 4.96 11.87 -11.80
CA GLN A 101 6.19 12.10 -11.04
C GLN A 101 6.88 10.80 -10.60
N ILE A 102 6.13 9.74 -10.31
CA ILE A 102 6.69 8.45 -9.89
C ILE A 102 6.92 7.50 -11.06
N ARG A 103 6.26 7.71 -12.19
CA ARG A 103 6.34 6.84 -13.37
C ARG A 103 7.77 6.52 -13.82
N PRO A 104 8.73 7.47 -13.89
CA PRO A 104 10.11 7.16 -14.30
C PRO A 104 10.82 6.15 -13.39
N TYR A 105 10.39 6.04 -12.13
CA TYR A 105 10.90 5.05 -11.18
C TYR A 105 10.19 3.71 -11.34
N ILE A 106 8.88 3.74 -11.57
CA ILE A 106 8.07 2.54 -11.81
C ILE A 106 8.49 1.86 -13.12
N ASP A 107 8.81 2.62 -14.17
CA ASP A 107 9.24 2.09 -15.47
C ASP A 107 10.57 1.30 -15.40
N LYS A 108 11.32 1.44 -14.32
CA LYS A 108 12.54 0.65 -14.06
C LYS A 108 12.25 -0.74 -13.46
N ILE A 109 11.01 -0.97 -13.02
CA ILE A 109 10.59 -2.25 -12.45
C ILE A 109 10.34 -3.21 -13.60
N ASN A 110 10.86 -4.43 -13.47
CA ASN A 110 10.58 -5.52 -14.40
C ASN A 110 10.53 -6.85 -13.66
N ASN A 111 10.00 -7.90 -14.30
CA ASN A 111 9.86 -9.23 -13.72
C ASN A 111 9.10 -9.17 -12.38
N ILE A 112 7.86 -8.66 -12.41
CA ILE A 112 7.02 -8.49 -11.23
C ILE A 112 6.64 -9.87 -10.68
N HIS A 113 7.03 -10.18 -9.45
CA HIS A 113 6.73 -11.43 -8.77
C HIS A 113 5.45 -11.36 -7.94
N ALA A 114 5.17 -10.18 -7.40
CA ALA A 114 3.99 -9.93 -6.57
C ALA A 114 3.53 -8.48 -6.73
N LEU A 115 2.24 -8.28 -6.82
CA LEU A 115 1.60 -6.97 -6.87
C LEU A 115 0.35 -7.01 -6.00
N GLU A 116 0.33 -6.18 -4.94
CA GLU A 116 -0.76 -6.13 -3.95
C GLU A 116 -1.06 -7.48 -3.27
N GLU A 117 -0.02 -8.27 -3.05
CA GLU A 117 -0.14 -9.59 -2.42
C GLU A 117 0.09 -9.55 -0.91
N SER A 118 -0.55 -10.48 -0.20
CA SER A 118 -0.41 -10.59 1.24
C SER A 118 0.85 -11.35 1.62
N LEU A 119 1.71 -10.74 2.43
CA LEU A 119 2.90 -11.36 2.99
C LEU A 119 2.83 -11.42 4.51
N TYR A 120 3.33 -12.48 5.11
CA TYR A 120 3.43 -12.62 6.56
C TYR A 120 4.74 -13.27 6.98
N SER A 121 5.09 -13.11 8.24
CA SER A 121 6.26 -13.74 8.84
C SER A 121 5.90 -14.31 10.22
N HIS A 122 6.10 -15.60 10.42
CA HIS A 122 5.95 -16.23 11.72
C HIS A 122 7.01 -15.76 12.72
N THR A 123 8.21 -15.45 12.25
CA THR A 123 9.32 -14.98 13.08
C THR A 123 9.10 -13.56 13.58
N LEU A 124 8.74 -12.66 12.69
CA LEU A 124 8.50 -11.25 13.02
C LEU A 124 7.08 -11.00 13.52
N LYS A 125 6.16 -11.95 13.28
CA LYS A 125 4.74 -11.91 13.65
C LYS A 125 3.91 -10.74 13.07
N PRO A 126 4.35 -9.92 12.11
CA PRO A 126 3.50 -9.00 11.40
C PRO A 126 2.99 -9.56 10.08
N VAL A 127 1.90 -9.00 9.59
CA VAL A 127 1.38 -9.21 8.24
C VAL A 127 1.46 -7.88 7.49
N SER A 128 2.03 -7.93 6.29
CA SER A 128 2.04 -6.80 5.36
C SER A 128 1.26 -7.17 4.10
N TYR A 129 0.43 -6.25 3.65
CA TYR A 129 0.14 -6.15 2.23
C TYR A 129 1.28 -5.34 1.63
N THR A 130 2.05 -5.94 0.77
CA THR A 130 3.08 -5.21 0.06
C THR A 130 2.42 -4.43 -1.05
N HIS A 131 2.46 -3.13 -0.92
CA HIS A 131 2.30 -2.20 -2.05
C HIS A 131 3.58 -2.16 -2.90
N LEU A 132 4.47 -3.12 -2.71
CA LEU A 132 5.77 -3.17 -3.35
C LEU A 132 5.82 -4.37 -4.28
N THR A 133 6.01 -4.05 -5.53
CA THR A 133 6.76 -4.89 -6.43
C THR A 133 8.15 -5.06 -5.83
N LEU A 134 8.54 -6.27 -5.51
CA LEU A 134 9.93 -6.53 -5.18
C LEU A 134 10.73 -6.49 -6.47
N PRO A 135 11.56 -5.48 -6.71
CA PRO A 135 12.52 -5.55 -7.79
C PRO A 135 13.56 -6.61 -7.41
N THR A 136 13.46 -7.75 -8.01
CA THR A 136 14.48 -8.78 -7.90
C THR A 136 15.51 -8.57 -8.99
N ASN A 137 16.30 -7.55 -8.89
CA ASN A 137 17.60 -7.50 -9.54
C ASN A 137 18.46 -6.49 -8.80
N ARG A 138 19.00 -6.91 -7.68
CA ARG A 138 20.35 -6.54 -7.34
C ARG A 138 21.21 -7.73 -7.80
N GLU A 139 21.71 -7.63 -8.98
CA GLU A 139 22.97 -8.25 -9.27
C GLU A 139 24.00 -7.53 -8.38
N VAL A 140 24.52 -8.29 -7.44
CA VAL A 140 25.72 -7.92 -6.69
C VAL A 140 26.90 -8.12 -7.62
#